data_a3ebff237025582b82f8ea3a0d3bf01a
#
_entry.id   a3ebff237025582b82f8ea3a0d3bf01a
#
_cell.length_a   1.000
_cell.length_b   1.000
_cell.length_c   1.000
_cell.angle_alpha   90.00
_cell.angle_beta   90.00
_cell.angle_gamma   90.00
#
_symmetry.space_group_name_H-M   'P 1'
#
loop_
_entity.id
_entity.type
_entity.pdbx_description
1 polymer ?
#
loop_
_entity_poly.entity_id
_entity_poly.type
_entity_poly.pdbx_seq_one_letter_code
_entity_poly.pdbx_strand_id
1 'polypeptide(L)'
;MIKPLLFIFLFFTQFPSSYTLQGDIIDNLSAHFKAGNAKEIAASFASSVELIIIDDEDVYSKAQAEQILRNFFTKYPPVKSSVIHLINTNPNFRFGILSLHTKNGKFRVSITMKKSASAFFITELRIEPDK
;
A
#
# COMPACT_ATOMS: atom_id res chain seq x y z
N MET A 1 16.13 -13.89 57.35
CA MET A 1 15.97 -13.70 56.86
C MET A 1 15.69 -13.19 55.83
N ILE A 2 15.52 -13.05 55.20
CA ILE A 2 15.33 -12.66 54.36
C ILE A 2 15.07 -12.31 53.37
N LYS A 3 14.82 -12.15 52.80
CA LYS A 3 14.63 -11.84 51.95
C LYS A 3 14.35 -11.39 50.98
N PRO A 4 14.24 -11.29 50.63
CA PRO A 4 13.96 -10.90 49.75
C PRO A 4 13.71 -10.43 48.80
N LEU A 5 13.45 -10.29 48.27
CA LEU A 5 13.16 -9.92 47.43
C LEU A 5 12.94 -9.46 46.41
N LEU A 6 12.76 -9.42 46.00
CA LEU A 6 12.51 -9.06 45.11
C LEU A 6 12.25 -8.60 44.12
N PHE A 7 12.00 -8.62 43.81
CA PHE A 7 11.67 -8.28 42.97
C PHE A 7 11.54 -7.77 42.06
N ILE A 8 11.41 -7.81 41.70
CA ILE A 8 11.14 -7.42 40.92
C ILE A 8 10.94 -6.96 40.00
N PHE A 9 10.65 -6.99 39.66
CA PHE A 9 10.33 -6.63 38.79
C PHE A 9 10.21 -6.12 37.90
N LEU A 10 10.02 -6.13 37.44
CA LEU A 10 9.76 -5.76 36.68
C LEU A 10 9.54 -5.30 35.73
N PHE A 11 9.32 -5.38 35.41
CA PHE A 11 9.06 -5.04 34.58
C PHE A 11 8.86 -4.56 33.71
N PHE A 12 8.62 -4.58 33.29
CA PHE A 12 8.29 -4.18 32.55
C PHE A 12 8.21 -3.72 31.68
N THR A 13 8.09 -3.93 31.31
CA THR A 13 7.91 -3.55 30.51
C THR A 13 7.55 -3.05 29.67
N GLN A 14 7.18 -2.84 29.01
CA GLN A 14 6.72 -2.29 28.27
C GLN A 14 6.78 -2.04 27.20
N PHE A 15 6.55 -2.11 26.35
CA PHE A 15 6.54 -1.89 25.32
C PHE A 15 6.01 -1.31 24.58
N PRO A 16 5.65 -1.72 24.20
CA PRO A 16 4.88 -0.95 23.49
C PRO A 16 4.97 -0.07 22.41
N SER A 17 4.94 0.44 21.97
CA SER A 17 5.27 1.33 20.97
C SER A 17 5.08 0.80 19.61
N SER A 18 4.82 -0.37 19.51
CA SER A 18 4.69 -0.95 18.23
C SER A 18 3.60 -0.32 17.40
N TYR A 19 2.57 0.17 18.02
CA TYR A 19 1.51 0.77 17.27
C TYR A 19 1.94 1.98 16.48
N THR A 20 2.99 2.60 16.87
CA THR A 20 3.44 3.76 16.13
C THR A 20 4.05 3.39 14.81
N LEU A 21 4.42 2.14 14.63
CA LEU A 21 5.02 1.70 13.41
C LEU A 21 4.06 1.18 12.40
N GLN A 22 2.77 1.24 12.73
CA GLN A 22 1.81 0.67 11.90
C GLN A 22 1.47 1.53 10.74
N GLY A 23 2.09 2.08 10.03
CA GLY A 23 1.81 2.92 8.91
C GLY A 23 0.40 2.81 8.38
N ASP A 24 0.03 3.68 7.52
CA ASP A 24 -1.25 3.66 6.85
C ASP A 24 -1.28 2.52 5.83
N ILE A 25 -2.48 2.15 5.40
CA ILE A 25 -2.66 1.16 4.35
C ILE A 25 -1.87 1.56 3.11
N ILE A 26 -1.83 2.85 2.81
CA ILE A 26 -1.08 3.35 1.65
C ILE A 26 0.42 3.07 1.80
N ASP A 27 0.95 3.15 3.02
CA ASP A 27 2.36 2.83 3.24
C ASP A 27 2.63 1.35 2.96
N ASN A 28 1.71 0.49 3.34
CA ASN A 28 1.83 -0.94 3.06
C ASN A 28 1.79 -1.20 1.56
N LEU A 29 0.90 -0.50 0.85
CA LEU A 29 0.82 -0.63 -0.59
C LEU A 29 2.10 -0.13 -1.25
N SER A 30 2.69 0.95 -0.73
CA SER A 30 3.95 1.46 -1.25
C SER A 30 5.03 0.37 -1.16
N ALA A 31 5.09 -0.35 -0.05
CA ALA A 31 6.04 -1.45 0.10
C ALA A 31 5.79 -2.55 -0.93
N HIS A 32 4.54 -2.86 -1.20
CA HIS A 32 4.20 -3.88 -2.20
C HIS A 32 4.53 -3.40 -3.62
N PHE A 33 4.37 -2.12 -3.90
CA PHE A 33 4.77 -1.55 -5.18
C PHE A 33 6.28 -1.63 -5.35
N LYS A 34 7.04 -1.32 -4.29
CA LYS A 34 8.49 -1.42 -4.34
C LYS A 34 8.93 -2.85 -4.64
N ALA A 35 8.23 -3.82 -4.08
CA ALA A 35 8.55 -5.23 -4.29
C ALA A 35 8.03 -5.77 -5.61
N GLY A 36 7.20 -5.00 -6.33
CA GLY A 36 6.58 -5.48 -7.55
C GLY A 36 5.61 -6.62 -7.29
N ASN A 37 4.97 -6.60 -6.11
CA ASN A 37 4.14 -7.71 -5.69
C ASN A 37 2.68 -7.48 -6.11
N ALA A 38 2.39 -7.81 -7.36
CA ALA A 38 1.06 -7.60 -7.92
C ALA A 38 -0.01 -8.37 -7.16
N LYS A 39 0.33 -9.54 -6.66
CA LYS A 39 -0.62 -10.38 -5.93
C LYS A 39 -1.09 -9.68 -4.65
N GLU A 40 -0.16 -9.12 -3.88
CA GLU A 40 -0.49 -8.45 -2.63
C GLU A 40 -1.23 -7.15 -2.86
N ILE A 41 -0.88 -6.43 -3.91
CA ILE A 41 -1.60 -5.21 -4.27
C ILE A 41 -3.04 -5.59 -4.67
N ALA A 42 -3.18 -6.62 -5.48
CA ALA A 42 -4.49 -7.07 -5.95
C ALA A 42 -5.36 -7.60 -4.83
N ALA A 43 -4.77 -8.06 -3.74
CA ALA A 43 -5.55 -8.50 -2.59
C ALA A 43 -6.40 -7.37 -2.03
N SER A 44 -6.00 -6.12 -2.28
CA SER A 44 -6.74 -4.94 -1.84
C SER A 44 -7.68 -4.39 -2.92
N PHE A 45 -7.73 -4.98 -4.10
CA PHE A 45 -8.64 -4.49 -5.15
C PHE A 45 -10.09 -4.81 -4.80
N ALA A 46 -10.98 -3.88 -5.14
CA ALA A 46 -12.41 -4.16 -5.14
C ALA A 46 -12.68 -5.23 -6.20
N SER A 47 -13.90 -5.79 -6.19
CA SER A 47 -14.26 -6.83 -7.16
C SER A 47 -14.14 -6.33 -8.60
N SER A 48 -14.35 -5.03 -8.82
CA SER A 48 -13.99 -4.39 -10.06
C SER A 48 -13.24 -3.12 -9.72
N VAL A 49 -12.24 -2.79 -10.52
CA VAL A 49 -11.35 -1.67 -10.26
C VAL A 49 -11.09 -0.92 -11.56
N GLU A 50 -11.09 0.39 -11.47
CA GLU A 50 -10.72 1.22 -12.61
C GLU A 50 -9.21 1.32 -12.65
N LEU A 51 -8.63 0.93 -13.76
CA LEU A 51 -7.19 0.86 -13.90
C LEU A 51 -6.77 1.77 -15.03
N ILE A 52 -5.95 2.77 -14.73
CA ILE A 52 -5.40 3.66 -15.73
C ILE A 52 -3.89 3.46 -15.69
N ILE A 53 -3.35 2.82 -16.72
CA ILE A 53 -1.92 2.58 -16.80
C ILE A 53 -1.41 3.23 -18.08
N ILE A 54 -0.67 4.30 -17.91
CA ILE A 54 -0.11 5.11 -18.99
C ILE A 54 -1.27 5.63 -19.85
N ASP A 55 -1.52 5.03 -20.99
CA ASP A 55 -2.59 5.48 -21.89
C ASP A 55 -3.80 4.58 -21.90
N ASP A 56 -3.77 3.47 -21.18
CA ASP A 56 -4.88 2.52 -21.17
C ASP A 56 -5.75 2.74 -19.95
N GLU A 57 -7.04 2.85 -20.19
CA GLU A 57 -8.00 3.07 -19.11
C GLU A 57 -9.21 2.20 -19.32
N ASP A 58 -9.56 1.39 -18.33
CA ASP A 58 -10.75 0.55 -18.39
C ASP A 58 -11.07 0.04 -16.99
N VAL A 59 -12.23 -0.57 -16.85
CA VAL A 59 -12.63 -1.22 -15.61
C VAL A 59 -12.40 -2.72 -15.79
N TYR A 60 -11.71 -3.31 -14.81
CA TYR A 60 -11.32 -4.71 -14.87
C TYR A 60 -11.78 -5.44 -13.63
N SER A 61 -11.96 -6.73 -13.74
CA SER A 61 -12.15 -7.58 -12.58
C SER A 61 -10.84 -7.60 -11.78
N LYS A 62 -10.94 -7.97 -10.53
CA LYS A 62 -9.77 -8.08 -9.65
C LYS A 62 -8.68 -8.95 -10.25
N ALA A 63 -9.06 -10.09 -10.82
CA ALA A 63 -8.10 -11.03 -11.41
C ALA A 63 -7.44 -10.47 -12.66
N GLN A 64 -8.21 -9.79 -13.50
CA GLN A 64 -7.66 -9.16 -14.71
C GLN A 64 -6.71 -8.03 -14.33
N ALA A 65 -7.11 -7.22 -13.35
CA ALA A 65 -6.30 -6.10 -12.91
C ALA A 65 -4.96 -6.59 -12.32
N GLU A 66 -4.99 -7.70 -11.60
CA GLU A 66 -3.77 -8.29 -11.07
C GLU A 66 -2.82 -8.67 -12.19
N GLN A 67 -3.34 -9.30 -13.24
CA GLN A 67 -2.53 -9.73 -14.38
C GLN A 67 -1.92 -8.54 -15.10
N ILE A 68 -2.72 -7.49 -15.29
CA ILE A 68 -2.25 -6.28 -15.96
C ILE A 68 -1.13 -5.63 -15.14
N LEU A 69 -1.31 -5.58 -13.83
CA LEU A 69 -0.31 -5.01 -12.94
C LEU A 69 0.97 -5.85 -12.95
N ARG A 70 0.84 -7.17 -12.98
CA ARG A 70 1.99 -8.07 -13.07
C ARG A 70 2.79 -7.80 -14.35
N ASN A 71 2.08 -7.62 -15.45
CA ASN A 71 2.72 -7.29 -16.72
C ASN A 71 3.44 -5.94 -16.67
N PHE A 72 2.82 -4.98 -15.99
CA PHE A 72 3.45 -3.67 -15.80
C PHE A 72 4.79 -3.82 -15.07
N PHE A 73 4.82 -4.58 -13.98
CA PHE A 73 6.06 -4.76 -13.21
C PHE A 73 7.11 -5.55 -13.98
N THR A 74 6.70 -6.41 -14.88
CA THR A 74 7.65 -7.12 -15.74
C THR A 74 8.35 -6.13 -16.67
N LYS A 75 7.59 -5.20 -17.20
CA LYS A 75 8.11 -4.21 -18.14
C LYS A 75 8.85 -3.07 -17.41
N TYR A 76 8.40 -2.74 -16.21
CA TYR A 76 8.97 -1.66 -15.41
C TYR A 76 9.31 -2.18 -14.01
N PRO A 77 10.41 -2.92 -13.88
CA PRO A 77 10.78 -3.49 -12.56
C PRO A 77 11.01 -2.39 -11.54
N PRO A 78 10.28 -2.40 -10.42
CA PRO A 78 10.39 -1.34 -9.43
C PRO A 78 11.74 -1.37 -8.70
N VAL A 79 12.20 -0.19 -8.34
CA VAL A 79 13.43 -0.03 -7.57
C VAL A 79 13.14 0.64 -6.24
N LYS A 80 12.26 1.64 -6.24
CA LYS A 80 12.00 2.45 -5.07
C LYS A 80 10.58 2.97 -5.11
N SER A 81 9.93 3.03 -3.97
CA SER A 81 8.59 3.60 -3.84
C SER A 81 8.52 4.43 -2.58
N SER A 82 7.90 5.59 -2.66
CA SER A 82 7.68 6.42 -1.48
C SER A 82 6.33 7.12 -1.58
N VAL A 83 5.69 7.30 -0.43
CA VAL A 83 4.41 8.01 -0.37
C VAL A 83 4.72 9.50 -0.39
N ILE A 84 4.19 10.22 -1.37
CA ILE A 84 4.42 11.64 -1.48
C ILE A 84 3.18 12.47 -1.16
N HIS A 85 2.02 11.83 -1.04
CA HIS A 85 0.79 12.51 -0.67
C HIS A 85 -0.17 11.50 -0.07
N LEU A 86 -0.89 11.90 0.97
CA LEU A 86 -1.79 11.00 1.69
C LEU A 86 -2.99 11.76 2.24
N ILE A 87 -4.18 11.26 1.96
CA ILE A 87 -5.41 11.75 2.54
C ILE A 87 -6.04 10.59 3.31
N ASN A 88 -6.04 10.67 4.63
CA ASN A 88 -6.56 9.58 5.46
C ASN A 88 -7.43 10.08 6.61
N THR A 89 -7.98 11.28 6.47
CA THR A 89 -8.80 11.87 7.53
C THR A 89 -10.27 11.51 7.41
N ASN A 90 -10.68 10.96 6.28
CA ASN A 90 -12.07 10.54 6.08
C ASN A 90 -12.22 9.08 6.49
N PRO A 91 -13.19 8.74 7.35
CA PRO A 91 -13.32 7.35 7.82
C PRO A 91 -13.70 6.35 6.73
N ASN A 92 -14.21 6.82 5.58
CA ASN A 92 -14.67 5.93 4.51
C ASN A 92 -13.84 5.99 3.25
N PHE A 93 -12.73 6.70 3.28
CA PHE A 93 -11.98 7.01 2.07
C PHE A 93 -10.50 7.10 2.37
N ARG A 94 -9.68 6.58 1.46
CA ARG A 94 -8.24 6.76 1.50
C ARG A 94 -7.77 7.14 0.11
N PHE A 95 -6.82 8.03 0.06
CA PHE A 95 -6.20 8.41 -1.20
C PHE A 95 -4.71 8.61 -0.95
N GLY A 96 -3.90 8.07 -1.84
CA GLY A 96 -2.47 8.26 -1.72
C GLY A 96 -1.83 8.37 -3.08
N ILE A 97 -0.70 9.08 -3.12
CA ILE A 97 0.12 9.16 -4.32
C ILE A 97 1.50 8.68 -3.96
N LEU A 98 2.01 7.77 -4.78
CA LEU A 98 3.36 7.24 -4.64
C LEU A 98 4.24 7.77 -5.76
N SER A 99 5.51 7.96 -5.44
CA SER A 99 6.54 8.15 -6.45
C SER A 99 7.20 6.79 -6.63
N LEU A 100 7.08 6.21 -7.81
CA LEU A 100 7.59 4.88 -8.11
C LEU A 100 8.72 4.98 -9.11
N HIS A 101 9.91 4.60 -8.66
CA HIS A 101 11.07 4.57 -9.54
C HIS A 101 11.26 3.14 -10.03
N THR A 102 11.39 2.97 -11.34
CA THR A 102 11.63 1.66 -11.94
C THR A 102 12.90 1.70 -12.75
N LYS A 103 13.34 0.55 -13.22
CA LYS A 103 14.52 0.49 -14.05
C LYS A 103 14.31 1.19 -15.40
N ASN A 104 13.05 1.36 -15.81
CA ASN A 104 12.75 1.91 -17.11
C ASN A 104 11.90 3.17 -17.05
N GLY A 105 12.01 3.91 -15.96
CA GLY A 105 11.29 5.17 -15.85
C GLY A 105 10.71 5.39 -14.48
N LYS A 106 10.19 6.58 -14.29
CA LYS A 106 9.62 7.01 -13.03
C LYS A 106 8.15 7.27 -13.24
N PHE A 107 7.35 6.84 -12.28
CA PHE A 107 5.89 6.92 -12.39
C PHE A 107 5.29 7.54 -11.14
N ARG A 108 4.15 8.15 -11.36
CA ARG A 108 3.30 8.66 -10.29
C ARG A 108 2.14 7.69 -10.18
N VAL A 109 1.93 7.14 -9.00
CA VAL A 109 0.88 6.14 -8.76
C VAL A 109 -0.15 6.76 -7.83
N SER A 110 -1.40 6.89 -8.31
CA SER A 110 -2.48 7.42 -7.51
C SER A 110 -3.41 6.27 -7.13
N ILE A 111 -3.68 6.15 -5.85
CA ILE A 111 -4.47 5.04 -5.31
C ILE A 111 -5.69 5.61 -4.59
N THR A 112 -6.87 5.23 -5.05
CA THR A 112 -8.12 5.61 -4.40
C THR A 112 -8.72 4.37 -3.76
N MET A 113 -9.03 4.47 -2.47
CA MET A 113 -9.64 3.37 -1.73
C MET A 113 -10.92 3.83 -1.08
N LYS A 114 -11.91 2.96 -1.08
CA LYS A 114 -13.17 3.21 -0.41
C LYS A 114 -13.45 2.08 0.57
N LYS A 115 -14.09 2.44 1.66
CA LYS A 115 -14.42 1.48 2.69
C LYS A 115 -15.70 0.74 2.31
N SER A 116 -15.68 -0.57 2.44
CA SER A 116 -16.83 -1.43 2.23
C SER A 116 -16.82 -2.44 3.36
N ALA A 117 -17.93 -2.55 4.06
CA ALA A 117 -18.01 -3.33 5.29
C ALA A 117 -17.00 -2.78 6.28
N SER A 118 -15.96 -3.51 6.62
CA SER A 118 -15.00 -3.03 7.61
C SER A 118 -13.60 -2.87 7.03
N ALA A 119 -13.48 -2.89 5.71
CA ALA A 119 -12.16 -2.84 5.07
C ALA A 119 -12.14 -1.84 3.93
N PHE A 120 -10.94 -1.36 3.60
CA PHE A 120 -10.75 -0.47 2.47
C PHE A 120 -10.32 -1.29 1.26
N PHE A 121 -10.87 -0.94 0.10
CA PHE A 121 -10.54 -1.61 -1.16
C PHE A 121 -10.15 -0.57 -2.20
N ILE A 122 -9.20 -0.91 -3.04
CA ILE A 122 -8.79 -0.04 -4.14
C ILE A 122 -9.88 -0.06 -5.21
N THR A 123 -10.45 1.09 -5.47
CA THR A 123 -11.47 1.24 -6.52
C THR A 123 -10.90 1.86 -7.77
N GLU A 124 -9.79 2.58 -7.66
CA GLU A 124 -9.12 3.17 -8.81
C GLU A 124 -7.61 3.17 -8.57
N LEU A 125 -6.87 2.77 -9.58
CA LEU A 125 -5.41 2.79 -9.57
C LEU A 125 -4.94 3.45 -10.85
N ARG A 126 -4.18 4.53 -10.73
CA ARG A 126 -3.67 5.27 -11.88
C ARG A 126 -2.15 5.30 -11.82
N ILE A 127 -1.51 4.85 -12.88
CA ILE A 127 -0.06 4.85 -13.01
C ILE A 127 0.29 5.68 -14.24
N GLU A 128 0.98 6.79 -14.03
CA GLU A 128 1.33 7.71 -15.10
C GLU A 128 2.81 8.02 -15.08
N PRO A 129 3.42 8.23 -16.24
CA PRO A 129 4.83 8.65 -16.25
C PRO A 129 4.98 9.98 -15.49
N ASP A 130 6.02 10.05 -14.70
CA ASP A 130 6.32 11.26 -13.92
C ASP A 130 7.53 11.94 -14.53
N LYS A 131 7.33 13.09 -15.10
CA LYS A 131 8.37 13.79 -15.84
C LYS A 131 9.13 14.78 -15.00
#